data_65c294cda390a705a76f76d2364f6aea
#
_entry.id   65c294cda390a705a76f76d2364f6aea
#
_cell.length_a   1.000
_cell.length_b   1.000
_cell.length_c   1.000
_cell.angle_alpha   90.00
_cell.angle_beta   90.00
_cell.angle_gamma   90.00
#
_symmetry.space_group_name_H-M   'P 1'
#
loop_
_entity.id
_entity.type
_entity.pdbx_description
1 polymer ?
#
loop_
_entity_poly.entity_id
_entity_poly.type
_entity_poly.pdbx_seq_one_letter_code
_entity_poly.pdbx_strand_id
1 'polypeptide(L)'
;MSYSDTHLKEAIQIIQKINPLEIEAMADLIAETKSAHGRIFFLGVGGSAGNCSHAVNDFRKIVGIESYAPTDNVSELTARTNDEGWATIFAAWLKTSRLCANDLLFVFSVGGGSLEKNISPNLVEALKYGKSIGAAVTGIVGRDGGYTAQVADCCIIIPTVNPENITPHSEAFQAVIWHLLVSHPKLKEMETKWESAVR
;
A
#
# COMPACT_ATOMS: atom_id res chain seq x y z
N MET A 1 21.28 -11.91 24.52
CA MET A 1 20.82 -10.88 23.56
C MET A 1 19.41 -10.51 23.99
N SER A 2 19.11 -9.23 24.14
CA SER A 2 17.75 -8.80 24.54
C SER A 2 16.76 -8.97 23.37
N TYR A 3 15.45 -8.96 23.66
CA TYR A 3 14.42 -8.95 22.61
C TYR A 3 14.60 -7.77 21.65
N SER A 4 14.88 -6.58 22.22
CA SER A 4 15.10 -5.37 21.42
C SER A 4 16.31 -5.50 20.47
N ASP A 5 17.43 -6.07 20.95
CA ASP A 5 18.60 -6.34 20.10
C ASP A 5 18.24 -7.26 18.93
N THR A 6 17.46 -8.31 19.21
CA THR A 6 17.03 -9.27 18.19
C THR A 6 16.12 -8.59 17.16
N HIS A 7 15.11 -7.86 17.60
CA HIS A 7 14.15 -7.17 16.72
C HIS A 7 14.84 -6.14 15.82
N LEU A 8 15.77 -5.34 16.36
CA LEU A 8 16.53 -4.38 15.56
C LEU A 8 17.47 -5.06 14.55
N LYS A 9 18.06 -6.20 14.88
CA LYS A 9 18.86 -7.00 13.93
C LYS A 9 17.99 -7.60 12.82
N GLU A 10 16.77 -8.03 13.12
CA GLU A 10 15.80 -8.46 12.11
C GLU A 10 15.49 -7.32 11.12
N ALA A 11 15.27 -6.10 11.61
CA ALA A 11 15.06 -4.93 10.75
C ALA A 11 16.26 -4.67 9.82
N ILE A 12 17.48 -4.76 10.33
CA ILE A 12 18.70 -4.64 9.51
C ILE A 12 18.74 -5.73 8.42
N GLN A 13 18.41 -6.97 8.75
CA GLN A 13 18.38 -8.06 7.77
C GLN A 13 17.31 -7.83 6.68
N ILE A 14 16.15 -7.27 7.03
CA ILE A 14 15.11 -6.91 6.07
C ILE A 14 15.64 -5.85 5.11
N ILE A 15 16.22 -4.76 5.63
CA ILE A 15 16.81 -3.69 4.81
C ILE A 15 17.82 -4.24 3.79
N GLN A 16 18.69 -5.14 4.23
CA GLN A 16 19.71 -5.75 3.37
C GLN A 16 19.16 -6.66 2.27
N LYS A 17 17.92 -7.15 2.43
CA LYS A 17 17.27 -8.06 1.48
C LYS A 17 16.26 -7.38 0.56
N ILE A 18 15.79 -6.18 0.89
CA ILE A 18 14.90 -5.41 0.01
C ILE A 18 15.67 -5.05 -1.26
N ASN A 19 15.05 -5.29 -2.42
CA ASN A 19 15.61 -4.98 -3.72
C ASN A 19 15.33 -3.51 -4.10
N PRO A 20 16.34 -2.62 -4.18
CA PRO A 20 16.10 -1.24 -4.57
C PRO A 20 15.51 -1.06 -5.97
N LEU A 21 15.74 -1.99 -6.89
CA LEU A 21 15.19 -1.91 -8.25
C LEU A 21 13.66 -2.04 -8.26
N GLU A 22 13.08 -2.78 -7.31
CA GLU A 22 11.62 -2.87 -7.16
C GLU A 22 11.02 -1.55 -6.66
N ILE A 23 11.78 -0.82 -5.82
CA ILE A 23 11.38 0.52 -5.35
C ILE A 23 11.42 1.52 -6.51
N GLU A 24 12.48 1.48 -7.33
CA GLU A 24 12.57 2.32 -8.54
C GLU A 24 11.43 2.04 -9.53
N ALA A 25 11.11 0.78 -9.79
CA ALA A 25 9.99 0.40 -10.65
C ALA A 25 8.65 0.89 -10.10
N MET A 26 8.46 0.84 -8.78
CA MET A 26 7.27 1.37 -8.13
C MET A 26 7.20 2.91 -8.24
N ALA A 27 8.32 3.60 -8.09
CA ALA A 27 8.38 5.06 -8.28
C ALA A 27 8.05 5.44 -9.74
N ASP A 28 8.51 4.68 -10.72
CA ASP A 28 8.18 4.89 -12.13
C ASP A 28 6.67 4.70 -12.39
N LEU A 29 6.07 3.63 -11.88
CA LEU A 29 4.63 3.38 -12.02
C LEU A 29 3.76 4.51 -11.40
N ILE A 30 4.18 5.04 -10.25
CA ILE A 30 3.50 6.17 -9.60
C ILE A 30 3.64 7.44 -10.45
N ALA A 31 4.83 7.71 -11.00
CA ALA A 31 5.06 8.85 -11.86
C ALA A 31 4.25 8.77 -13.17
N GLU A 32 4.15 7.59 -13.77
CA GLU A 32 3.29 7.32 -14.92
C GLU A 32 1.82 7.55 -14.61
N THR A 33 1.32 7.02 -13.47
CA THR A 33 -0.05 7.25 -13.00
C THR A 33 -0.35 8.75 -12.88
N LYS A 34 0.56 9.50 -12.24
CA LYS A 34 0.42 10.95 -12.08
C LYS A 34 0.40 11.67 -13.43
N SER A 35 1.29 11.31 -14.34
CA SER A 35 1.37 11.90 -15.68
C SER A 35 0.13 11.63 -16.53
N ALA A 36 -0.53 10.49 -16.31
CA ALA A 36 -1.81 10.14 -16.92
C ALA A 36 -3.03 10.81 -16.24
N HIS A 37 -2.82 11.72 -15.28
CA HIS A 37 -3.86 12.33 -14.43
C HIS A 37 -4.70 11.29 -13.68
N GLY A 38 -4.11 10.14 -13.36
CA GLY A 38 -4.69 9.10 -12.53
C GLY A 38 -4.61 9.42 -11.04
N ARG A 39 -5.34 8.64 -10.26
CA ARG A 39 -5.42 8.73 -8.79
C ARG A 39 -4.83 7.48 -8.16
N ILE A 40 -4.43 7.57 -6.89
CA ILE A 40 -4.02 6.40 -6.11
C ILE A 40 -5.12 6.04 -5.11
N PHE A 41 -5.52 4.77 -5.09
CA PHE A 41 -6.43 4.21 -4.10
C PHE A 41 -5.65 3.24 -3.19
N PHE A 42 -5.39 3.68 -1.96
CA PHE A 42 -4.70 2.88 -0.96
C PHE A 42 -5.66 1.91 -0.29
N LEU A 43 -5.33 0.62 -0.32
CA LEU A 43 -6.14 -0.46 0.22
C LEU A 43 -5.39 -1.21 1.31
N GLY A 44 -5.95 -1.26 2.51
CA GLY A 44 -5.34 -1.95 3.65
C GLY A 44 -6.37 -2.32 4.71
N VAL A 45 -5.98 -3.20 5.63
CA VAL A 45 -6.81 -3.68 6.74
C VAL A 45 -6.01 -3.60 8.04
N GLY A 46 -6.64 -3.20 9.14
CA GLY A 46 -5.99 -3.10 10.45
C GLY A 46 -4.89 -2.03 10.48
N GLY A 47 -3.70 -2.38 10.96
CA GLY A 47 -2.55 -1.47 10.99
C GLY A 47 -2.15 -0.99 9.60
N SER A 48 -2.26 -1.86 8.59
CA SER A 48 -2.05 -1.47 7.20
C SER A 48 -3.08 -0.45 6.70
N ALA A 49 -4.32 -0.43 7.22
CA ALA A 49 -5.29 0.65 6.92
C ALA A 49 -4.87 1.98 7.55
N GLY A 50 -4.34 1.96 8.78
CA GLY A 50 -3.75 3.15 9.39
C GLY A 50 -2.60 3.71 8.55
N ASN A 51 -1.74 2.84 8.04
CA ASN A 51 -0.68 3.18 7.10
C ASN A 51 -1.23 3.79 5.79
N CYS A 52 -2.33 3.26 5.24
CA CYS A 52 -2.99 3.81 4.07
C CYS A 52 -3.43 5.27 4.28
N SER A 53 -4.10 5.56 5.39
CA SER A 53 -4.53 6.93 5.73
C SER A 53 -3.37 7.90 5.84
N HIS A 54 -2.24 7.48 6.43
CA HIS A 54 -1.04 8.30 6.50
C HIS A 54 -0.42 8.49 5.11
N ALA A 55 -0.27 7.42 4.33
CA ALA A 55 0.25 7.51 2.97
C ALA A 55 -0.60 8.43 2.08
N VAL A 56 -1.94 8.38 2.16
CA VAL A 56 -2.84 9.30 1.45
C VAL A 56 -2.46 10.76 1.71
N ASN A 57 -2.26 11.14 2.99
CA ASN A 57 -1.82 12.50 3.35
C ASN A 57 -0.49 12.85 2.66
N ASP A 58 0.50 11.98 2.73
CA ASP A 58 1.84 12.26 2.23
C ASP A 58 1.88 12.33 0.70
N PHE A 59 1.21 11.42 0.01
CA PHE A 59 1.12 11.45 -1.45
C PHE A 59 0.39 12.69 -1.95
N ARG A 60 -0.69 13.11 -1.28
CA ARG A 60 -1.40 14.35 -1.62
C ARG A 60 -0.55 15.60 -1.37
N LYS A 61 0.13 15.64 -0.21
CA LYS A 61 0.83 16.84 0.27
C LYS A 61 2.23 17.00 -0.32
N ILE A 62 2.95 15.90 -0.53
CA ILE A 62 4.37 15.94 -0.93
C ILE A 62 4.52 15.64 -2.42
N VAL A 63 3.81 14.65 -2.94
CA VAL A 63 3.86 14.23 -4.35
C VAL A 63 2.87 15.03 -5.21
N GLY A 64 1.82 15.60 -4.62
CA GLY A 64 0.77 16.33 -5.36
C GLY A 64 -0.10 15.42 -6.23
N ILE A 65 -0.23 14.14 -5.89
CA ILE A 65 -1.12 13.20 -6.59
C ILE A 65 -2.41 12.98 -5.81
N GLU A 66 -3.54 13.02 -6.49
CA GLU A 66 -4.84 12.75 -5.90
C GLU A 66 -4.89 11.32 -5.36
N SER A 67 -5.16 11.17 -4.05
CA SER A 67 -5.09 9.89 -3.36
C SER A 67 -6.19 9.74 -2.34
N TYR A 68 -6.67 8.50 -2.12
CA TYR A 68 -7.77 8.16 -1.21
C TYR A 68 -7.57 6.79 -0.56
N ALA A 69 -8.20 6.58 0.61
CA ALA A 69 -8.36 5.28 1.23
C ALA A 69 -9.83 5.05 1.61
N PRO A 70 -10.44 3.90 1.26
CA PRO A 70 -11.84 3.60 1.62
C PRO A 70 -12.07 3.59 3.14
N THR A 71 -11.02 3.35 3.92
CA THR A 71 -11.07 3.28 5.38
C THR A 71 -11.11 4.65 6.08
N ASP A 72 -10.93 5.75 5.35
CA ASP A 72 -10.97 7.10 5.92
C ASP A 72 -12.40 7.56 6.25
N ASN A 73 -13.41 6.93 5.64
CA ASN A 73 -14.82 7.19 5.96
C ASN A 73 -15.39 6.02 6.78
N VAL A 74 -15.36 6.15 8.08
CA VAL A 74 -15.86 5.11 9.00
C VAL A 74 -17.35 4.83 8.81
N SER A 75 -18.15 5.81 8.44
CA SER A 75 -19.60 5.64 8.22
C SER A 75 -19.87 4.75 7.03
N GLU A 76 -19.24 5.01 5.88
CA GLU A 76 -19.39 4.18 4.69
C GLU A 76 -18.82 2.78 4.90
N LEU A 77 -17.64 2.67 5.52
CA LEU A 77 -17.02 1.39 5.85
C LEU A 77 -17.93 0.49 6.69
N THR A 78 -18.51 1.05 7.75
CA THR A 78 -19.36 0.28 8.67
C THR A 78 -20.73 -0.05 8.07
N ALA A 79 -21.36 0.88 7.34
CA ALA A 79 -22.61 0.65 6.64
C ALA A 79 -22.47 -0.46 5.59
N ARG A 80 -21.48 -0.37 4.70
CA ARG A 80 -21.24 -1.40 3.69
C ARG A 80 -20.89 -2.76 4.31
N THR A 81 -20.13 -2.79 5.40
CA THR A 81 -19.83 -4.04 6.12
C THR A 81 -21.11 -4.70 6.63
N ASN A 82 -22.01 -3.91 7.22
CA ASN A 82 -23.28 -4.39 7.76
C ASN A 82 -24.25 -4.85 6.67
N ASP A 83 -24.36 -4.10 5.58
CA ASP A 83 -25.42 -4.27 4.60
C ASP A 83 -25.00 -5.16 3.42
N GLU A 84 -23.73 -5.07 2.99
CA GLU A 84 -23.21 -5.74 1.78
C GLU A 84 -22.16 -6.82 2.13
N GLY A 85 -21.65 -6.84 3.36
CA GLY A 85 -20.66 -7.79 3.85
C GLY A 85 -19.20 -7.35 3.58
N TRP A 86 -18.30 -7.83 4.44
CA TRP A 86 -16.88 -7.45 4.46
C TRP A 86 -16.14 -7.67 3.14
N ALA A 87 -16.48 -8.69 2.38
CA ALA A 87 -15.78 -9.02 1.14
C ALA A 87 -15.94 -7.96 0.04
N THR A 88 -17.08 -7.25 0.03
CA THR A 88 -17.45 -6.37 -1.08
C THR A 88 -17.07 -4.91 -0.87
N ILE A 89 -16.74 -4.51 0.36
CA ILE A 89 -16.63 -3.11 0.77
C ILE A 89 -15.70 -2.27 -0.11
N PHE A 90 -14.50 -2.76 -0.41
CA PHE A 90 -13.54 -2.01 -1.21
C PHE A 90 -13.92 -1.98 -2.69
N ALA A 91 -14.39 -3.09 -3.25
CA ALA A 91 -14.82 -3.13 -4.63
C ALA A 91 -16.05 -2.22 -4.87
N ALA A 92 -17.03 -2.22 -3.95
CA ALA A 92 -18.20 -1.35 -4.02
C ALA A 92 -17.81 0.13 -3.90
N TRP A 93 -16.90 0.45 -2.96
CA TRP A 93 -16.37 1.80 -2.79
C TRP A 93 -15.64 2.29 -4.04
N LEU A 94 -14.79 1.46 -4.65
CA LEU A 94 -14.05 1.77 -5.88
C LEU A 94 -14.98 2.01 -7.07
N LYS A 95 -16.09 1.24 -7.19
CA LYS A 95 -17.12 1.46 -8.20
C LYS A 95 -17.77 2.85 -8.06
N THR A 96 -18.15 3.21 -6.84
CA THR A 96 -18.73 4.53 -6.53
C THR A 96 -17.75 5.65 -6.81
N SER A 97 -16.46 5.43 -6.52
CA SER A 97 -15.37 6.36 -6.81
C SER A 97 -14.99 6.42 -8.30
N ARG A 98 -15.66 5.64 -9.15
CA ARG A 98 -15.41 5.59 -10.61
C ARG A 98 -13.94 5.30 -10.93
N LEU A 99 -13.41 4.24 -10.30
CA LEU A 99 -12.08 3.73 -10.62
C LEU A 99 -11.97 3.53 -12.14
N CYS A 100 -10.88 3.97 -12.75
CA CYS A 100 -10.64 3.85 -14.19
C CYS A 100 -9.23 3.33 -14.50
N ALA A 101 -8.95 3.06 -15.78
CA ALA A 101 -7.68 2.48 -16.21
C ALA A 101 -6.45 3.35 -15.96
N ASN A 102 -6.61 4.66 -15.78
CA ASN A 102 -5.50 5.56 -15.44
C ASN A 102 -5.14 5.54 -13.96
N ASP A 103 -5.99 4.95 -13.11
CA ASP A 103 -5.81 4.93 -11.66
C ASP A 103 -4.89 3.77 -11.21
N LEU A 104 -4.34 3.90 -10.02
CA LEU A 104 -3.48 2.92 -9.36
C LEU A 104 -4.12 2.42 -8.07
N LEU A 105 -4.26 1.11 -7.93
CA LEU A 105 -4.53 0.45 -6.65
C LEU A 105 -3.21 0.18 -5.94
N PHE A 106 -3.04 0.74 -4.74
CA PHE A 106 -1.86 0.56 -3.93
C PHE A 106 -2.21 -0.21 -2.65
N VAL A 107 -1.75 -1.44 -2.56
CA VAL A 107 -2.08 -2.33 -1.43
C VAL A 107 -1.01 -2.27 -0.35
N PHE A 108 -1.44 -2.05 0.89
CA PHE A 108 -0.65 -2.34 2.09
C PHE A 108 -1.27 -3.53 2.81
N SER A 109 -0.50 -4.61 2.98
CA SER A 109 -1.02 -5.82 3.61
C SER A 109 0.09 -6.71 4.17
N VAL A 110 -0.15 -7.34 5.32
CA VAL A 110 0.78 -8.32 5.87
C VAL A 110 0.87 -9.58 5.02
N GLY A 111 -0.23 -10.01 4.37
CA GLY A 111 -0.27 -11.25 3.60
C GLY A 111 -0.75 -11.12 2.17
N GLY A 112 -1.07 -9.90 1.70
CA GLY A 112 -1.49 -9.66 0.30
C GLY A 112 -2.84 -10.25 -0.11
N GLY A 113 -3.60 -10.87 0.80
CA GLY A 113 -4.85 -11.57 0.52
C GLY A 113 -4.65 -13.00 -0.02
N SER A 114 -5.66 -13.86 0.13
CA SER A 114 -5.66 -15.23 -0.39
C SER A 114 -7.05 -15.67 -0.83
N LEU A 115 -7.18 -16.07 -2.09
CA LEU A 115 -8.40 -16.68 -2.63
C LEU A 115 -8.70 -18.02 -1.98
N GLU A 116 -7.69 -18.89 -1.91
CA GLU A 116 -7.87 -20.26 -1.42
C GLU A 116 -8.27 -20.31 0.06
N LYS A 117 -7.63 -19.42 0.87
CA LYS A 117 -7.83 -19.38 2.32
C LYS A 117 -8.89 -18.38 2.76
N ASN A 118 -9.52 -17.68 1.82
CA ASN A 118 -10.48 -16.59 2.08
C ASN A 118 -9.94 -15.55 3.09
N ILE A 119 -8.65 -15.17 2.95
CA ILE A 119 -8.00 -14.15 3.79
C ILE A 119 -8.07 -12.81 3.07
N SER A 120 -8.54 -11.78 3.77
CA SER A 120 -8.75 -10.42 3.23
C SER A 120 -9.52 -10.43 1.90
N PRO A 121 -10.72 -11.06 1.86
CA PRO A 121 -11.50 -11.16 0.64
C PRO A 121 -11.86 -9.79 0.05
N ASN A 122 -11.96 -8.76 0.87
CA ASN A 122 -12.14 -7.37 0.44
C ASN A 122 -11.01 -6.85 -0.44
N LEU A 123 -9.75 -7.17 -0.13
CA LEU A 123 -8.61 -6.86 -0.98
C LEU A 123 -8.67 -7.63 -2.30
N VAL A 124 -8.94 -8.94 -2.20
CA VAL A 124 -9.02 -9.82 -3.37
C VAL A 124 -10.08 -9.35 -4.36
N GLU A 125 -11.30 -9.04 -3.89
CA GLU A 125 -12.39 -8.57 -4.75
C GLU A 125 -12.11 -7.17 -5.34
N ALA A 126 -11.46 -6.28 -4.58
CA ALA A 126 -11.02 -4.98 -5.09
C ALA A 126 -10.00 -5.13 -6.22
N LEU A 127 -9.02 -6.02 -6.06
CA LEU A 127 -7.99 -6.29 -7.07
C LEU A 127 -8.56 -6.93 -8.34
N LYS A 128 -9.47 -7.89 -8.20
CA LYS A 128 -10.22 -8.46 -9.33
C LYS A 128 -10.95 -7.37 -10.11
N TYR A 129 -11.67 -6.50 -9.38
CA TYR A 129 -12.37 -5.39 -10.00
C TYR A 129 -11.41 -4.43 -10.71
N GLY A 130 -10.32 -4.01 -10.05
CA GLY A 130 -9.32 -3.13 -10.66
C GLY A 130 -8.72 -3.71 -11.94
N LYS A 131 -8.30 -4.96 -11.92
CA LYS A 131 -7.76 -5.63 -13.13
C LYS A 131 -8.81 -5.77 -14.23
N SER A 132 -10.09 -5.98 -13.89
CA SER A 132 -11.16 -6.08 -14.91
C SER A 132 -11.40 -4.79 -15.69
N ILE A 133 -11.04 -3.64 -15.14
CA ILE A 133 -11.15 -2.33 -15.79
C ILE A 133 -9.81 -1.76 -16.27
N GLY A 134 -8.72 -2.52 -16.14
CA GLY A 134 -7.40 -2.15 -16.60
C GLY A 134 -6.64 -1.19 -15.69
N ALA A 135 -7.07 -0.99 -14.44
CA ALA A 135 -6.33 -0.18 -13.48
C ALA A 135 -5.00 -0.88 -13.10
N ALA A 136 -3.95 -0.09 -12.93
CA ALA A 136 -2.67 -0.59 -12.47
C ALA A 136 -2.76 -1.03 -10.99
N VAL A 137 -1.92 -1.99 -10.60
CA VAL A 137 -1.86 -2.53 -9.24
C VAL A 137 -0.43 -2.55 -8.75
N THR A 138 -0.20 -2.05 -7.55
CA THR A 138 1.06 -2.18 -6.83
C THR A 138 0.81 -2.51 -5.36
N GLY A 139 1.86 -2.91 -4.63
CA GLY A 139 1.72 -3.19 -3.21
C GLY A 139 3.04 -3.28 -2.46
N ILE A 140 2.95 -3.01 -1.16
CA ILE A 140 3.99 -3.30 -0.18
C ILE A 140 3.39 -4.32 0.78
N VAL A 141 3.80 -5.57 0.65
CA VAL A 141 3.19 -6.72 1.31
C VAL A 141 4.25 -7.57 2.00
N GLY A 142 3.84 -8.38 2.96
CA GLY A 142 4.72 -9.35 3.62
C GLY A 142 4.47 -10.78 3.14
N ARG A 143 5.03 -11.76 3.90
CA ARG A 143 4.91 -13.20 3.64
C ARG A 143 5.39 -13.57 2.23
N ASP A 144 4.52 -14.17 1.44
CA ASP A 144 4.73 -14.57 0.05
C ASP A 144 4.09 -13.59 -0.96
N GLY A 145 3.56 -12.48 -0.45
CA GLY A 145 2.89 -11.45 -1.25
C GLY A 145 1.43 -11.76 -1.59
N GLY A 146 0.97 -12.99 -1.38
CA GLY A 146 -0.42 -13.43 -1.58
C GLY A 146 -0.98 -13.09 -2.96
N TYR A 147 -2.28 -12.86 -3.03
CA TYR A 147 -2.98 -12.52 -4.27
C TYR A 147 -2.51 -11.19 -4.86
N THR A 148 -2.11 -10.23 -4.01
CA THR A 148 -1.59 -8.94 -4.47
C THR A 148 -0.37 -9.12 -5.38
N ALA A 149 0.63 -9.88 -4.94
CA ALA A 149 1.84 -10.12 -5.74
C ALA A 149 1.58 -10.86 -7.05
N GLN A 150 0.52 -11.70 -7.10
CA GLN A 150 0.15 -12.45 -8.31
C GLN A 150 -0.42 -11.55 -9.41
N VAL A 151 -1.07 -10.44 -9.06
CA VAL A 151 -1.78 -9.58 -10.01
C VAL A 151 -1.18 -8.18 -10.17
N ALA A 152 -0.22 -7.83 -9.33
CA ALA A 152 0.44 -6.52 -9.35
C ALA A 152 1.34 -6.36 -10.58
N ASP A 153 1.40 -5.14 -11.09
CA ASP A 153 2.32 -4.74 -12.15
C ASP A 153 3.75 -4.56 -11.59
N CYS A 154 3.87 -4.13 -10.33
CA CYS A 154 5.08 -4.27 -9.50
C CYS A 154 4.69 -4.44 -8.04
N CYS A 155 5.51 -5.14 -7.24
CA CYS A 155 5.18 -5.42 -5.85
C CYS A 155 6.45 -5.59 -5.01
N ILE A 156 6.53 -4.90 -3.87
CA ILE A 156 7.61 -5.06 -2.90
C ILE A 156 7.16 -6.05 -1.84
N ILE A 157 7.87 -7.16 -1.73
CA ILE A 157 7.62 -8.17 -0.69
C ILE A 157 8.62 -7.96 0.44
N ILE A 158 8.13 -7.59 1.62
CA ILE A 158 8.95 -7.44 2.83
C ILE A 158 9.46 -8.81 3.24
N PRO A 159 10.79 -9.04 3.25
CA PRO A 159 11.36 -10.35 3.56
C PRO A 159 11.00 -10.84 4.95
N THR A 160 10.50 -12.07 5.06
CA THR A 160 10.28 -12.73 6.33
C THR A 160 11.63 -13.23 6.87
N VAL A 161 12.14 -12.62 7.93
CA VAL A 161 13.39 -13.01 8.63
C VAL A 161 13.09 -13.73 9.94
N ASN A 162 11.92 -13.49 10.53
CA ASN A 162 11.40 -14.17 11.70
C ASN A 162 9.88 -14.39 11.54
N PRO A 163 9.41 -15.64 11.48
CA PRO A 163 7.97 -15.94 11.34
C PRO A 163 7.09 -15.40 12.46
N GLU A 164 7.62 -15.20 13.66
CA GLU A 164 6.86 -14.64 14.79
C GLU A 164 6.68 -13.13 14.72
N ASN A 165 7.50 -12.42 13.91
CA ASN A 165 7.49 -10.97 13.77
C ASN A 165 7.06 -10.49 12.37
N ILE A 166 6.33 -11.31 11.61
CA ILE A 166 5.89 -10.94 10.25
C ILE A 166 5.05 -9.66 10.28
N THR A 167 4.02 -9.59 11.11
CA THR A 167 3.11 -8.44 11.16
C THR A 167 3.82 -7.14 11.52
N PRO A 168 4.55 -7.05 12.67
CA PRO A 168 5.20 -5.80 13.04
C PRO A 168 6.24 -5.35 12.03
N HIS A 169 7.02 -6.25 11.44
CA HIS A 169 7.98 -5.87 10.41
C HIS A 169 7.29 -5.47 9.10
N SER A 170 6.28 -6.21 8.63
CA SER A 170 5.57 -5.83 7.40
C SER A 170 4.97 -4.44 7.51
N GLU A 171 4.29 -4.12 8.60
CA GLU A 171 3.65 -2.81 8.80
C GLU A 171 4.66 -1.68 9.02
N ALA A 172 5.75 -1.93 9.75
CA ALA A 172 6.82 -0.95 9.92
C ALA A 172 7.51 -0.62 8.57
N PHE A 173 7.81 -1.63 7.77
CA PHE A 173 8.48 -1.44 6.49
C PHE A 173 7.55 -0.90 5.39
N GLN A 174 6.23 -1.07 5.49
CA GLN A 174 5.29 -0.25 4.69
C GLN A 174 5.61 1.23 4.88
N ALA A 175 5.76 1.66 6.15
CA ALA A 175 6.07 3.06 6.48
C ALA A 175 7.44 3.50 5.94
N VAL A 176 8.47 2.70 6.10
CA VAL A 176 9.81 2.99 5.57
C VAL A 176 9.77 3.22 4.07
N ILE A 177 9.05 2.36 3.33
CA ILE A 177 9.04 2.40 1.86
C ILE A 177 8.18 3.54 1.34
N TRP A 178 6.96 3.80 1.86
CA TRP A 178 6.20 4.93 1.31
C TRP A 178 6.86 6.28 1.63
N HIS A 179 7.50 6.44 2.80
CA HIS A 179 8.26 7.66 3.09
C HIS A 179 9.46 7.84 2.15
N LEU A 180 10.12 6.73 1.78
CA LEU A 180 11.15 6.75 0.73
C LEU A 180 10.54 7.20 -0.61
N LEU A 181 9.41 6.63 -1.02
CA LEU A 181 8.74 6.96 -2.28
C LEU A 181 8.33 8.44 -2.35
N VAL A 182 7.66 8.98 -1.32
CA VAL A 182 7.25 10.39 -1.33
C VAL A 182 8.43 11.37 -1.25
N SER A 183 9.59 10.88 -0.79
CA SER A 183 10.84 11.63 -0.76
C SER A 183 11.68 11.44 -2.03
N HIS A 184 11.29 10.51 -2.90
CA HIS A 184 12.03 10.16 -4.10
C HIS A 184 12.08 11.33 -5.09
N PRO A 185 13.26 11.66 -5.70
CA PRO A 185 13.39 12.80 -6.61
C PRO A 185 12.46 12.81 -7.81
N LYS A 186 12.01 11.62 -8.29
CA LYS A 186 11.03 11.49 -9.38
C LYS A 186 9.61 11.89 -8.96
N LEU A 187 9.30 11.85 -7.67
CA LEU A 187 7.94 11.98 -7.15
C LEU A 187 7.73 13.25 -6.33
N LYS A 188 8.73 13.63 -5.54
CA LYS A 188 8.64 14.77 -4.62
C LYS A 188 8.52 16.08 -5.39
N GLU A 189 7.41 16.80 -5.21
CA GLU A 189 7.18 18.14 -5.78
C GLU A 189 7.22 19.25 -4.74
N MET A 190 6.77 18.94 -3.51
CA MET A 190 6.65 19.93 -2.45
C MET A 190 7.71 19.73 -1.38
N GLU A 191 8.25 20.83 -0.88
CA GLU A 191 9.17 20.78 0.27
C GLU A 191 8.40 20.41 1.54
N THR A 192 9.06 19.61 2.39
CA THR A 192 8.55 19.27 3.72
C THR A 192 8.99 20.33 4.73
N LYS A 193 8.10 20.70 5.65
CA LYS A 193 8.31 21.84 6.56
C LYS A 193 9.55 21.68 7.44
N TRP A 194 9.77 20.48 7.97
CA TRP A 194 10.87 20.27 8.91
C TRP A 194 12.24 20.32 8.23
N GLU A 195 12.37 19.72 7.07
CA GLU A 195 13.61 19.70 6.29
C GLU A 195 13.92 21.09 5.69
N SER A 196 12.88 21.86 5.35
CA SER A 196 13.06 23.24 4.85
C SER A 196 13.39 24.26 5.96
N ALA A 197 12.92 24.01 7.19
CA ALA A 197 13.17 24.92 8.32
C ALA A 197 14.60 24.85 8.86
N VAL A 198 15.40 23.85 8.46
CA VAL A 198 16.79 23.64 8.93
C VAL A 198 17.83 24.16 7.92
N ARG A 199 17.37 24.61 6.77
CA ARG A 199 18.20 25.29 5.73
C ARG A 199 18.18 26.82 5.90
#